data_9e7c418cd724d8c83f2648f52b275049
#
_entry.id   9e7c418cd724d8c83f2648f52b275049
#
_cell.length_a   1.000
_cell.length_b   1.000
_cell.length_c   1.000
_cell.angle_alpha   90.00
_cell.angle_beta   90.00
_cell.angle_gamma   90.00
#
_symmetry.space_group_name_H-M   'P 1'
#
loop_
_entity.id
_entity.type
_entity.pdbx_description
1 polymer ?
#
loop_
_entity_poly.entity_id
_entity_poly.type
_entity_poly.pdbx_seq_one_letter_code
_entity_poly.pdbx_strand_id
1 'polypeptide(L)'
;YALVQAIEGMDLVRARLLSDIVLRRSKGQVVLNSFDQINPDVQERITYSLGERFEKLRLWLQEAARESQELDYFLSRLFGELLSQPGYGFHNHFDAAQVTANLIESVQKFRWAVGSILAQEDIALGQEYLHMVQDGVIAAQYLTAWEADERPAVLIAPAYTVLMNNRPTQVQFWLDIGS
;
A
#
# COMPACT_ATOMS: atom_id res chain seq x y z
N TYR A 1 1.73 12.95 7.03
CA TYR A 1 2.56 11.74 7.00
C TYR A 1 2.52 11.03 5.64
N ALA A 2 1.34 10.77 5.05
CA ALA A 2 1.23 10.06 3.78
C ALA A 2 2.09 10.68 2.66
N LEU A 3 2.10 12.00 2.51
CA LEU A 3 2.92 12.69 1.50
C LEU A 3 4.43 12.53 1.74
N VAL A 4 4.88 12.49 3.01
CA VAL A 4 6.29 12.25 3.37
C VAL A 4 6.74 10.85 2.96
N GLN A 5 5.86 9.87 3.09
CA GLN A 5 6.15 8.49 2.67
C GLN A 5 6.05 8.31 1.15
N ALA A 6 5.05 8.97 0.53
CA ALA A 6 4.76 8.78 -0.88
C ALA A 6 5.73 9.52 -1.82
N ILE A 7 6.20 10.72 -1.43
CA ILE A 7 7.02 11.59 -2.29
C ILE A 7 8.44 11.68 -1.73
N GLU A 8 9.40 11.22 -2.50
CA GLU A 8 10.82 11.26 -2.14
C GLU A 8 11.29 12.71 -1.92
N GLY A 9 11.99 12.96 -0.80
CA GLY A 9 12.48 14.29 -0.43
C GLY A 9 11.44 15.24 0.18
N MET A 10 10.20 14.77 0.40
CA MET A 10 9.16 15.53 1.10
C MET A 10 9.40 15.47 2.61
N ASP A 11 9.63 16.61 3.24
CA ASP A 11 9.69 16.71 4.70
C ASP A 11 8.34 17.06 5.33
N LEU A 12 8.25 16.94 6.66
CA LEU A 12 7.01 17.20 7.42
C LEU A 12 6.51 18.62 7.30
N VAL A 13 7.40 19.63 7.21
CA VAL A 13 7.01 21.03 7.14
C VAL A 13 6.37 21.33 5.79
N ARG A 14 7.02 20.91 4.69
CA ARG A 14 6.49 21.06 3.33
C ARG A 14 5.22 20.26 3.11
N ALA A 15 5.19 19.02 3.63
CA ALA A 15 3.99 18.16 3.55
C ALA A 15 2.81 18.80 4.30
N ARG A 16 3.05 19.39 5.46
CA ARG A 16 2.01 20.09 6.21
C ARG A 16 1.51 21.32 5.45
N LEU A 17 2.43 22.17 4.98
CA LEU A 17 2.11 23.37 4.21
C LEU A 17 1.28 23.01 2.96
N LEU A 18 1.71 22.01 2.21
CA LEU A 18 1.00 21.53 1.03
C LEU A 18 -0.40 21.00 1.41
N SER A 19 -0.50 20.15 2.43
CA SER A 19 -1.77 19.56 2.86
C SER A 19 -2.80 20.61 3.29
N ASP A 20 -2.37 21.63 4.04
CA ASP A 20 -3.27 22.68 4.52
C ASP A 20 -3.87 23.51 3.37
N ILE A 21 -3.21 23.56 2.23
CA ILE A 21 -3.64 24.34 1.06
C ILE A 21 -4.44 23.48 0.07
N VAL A 22 -3.96 22.27 -0.25
CA VAL A 22 -4.55 21.45 -1.30
C VAL A 22 -5.75 20.63 -0.84
N LEU A 23 -5.80 20.27 0.47
CA LEU A 23 -6.93 19.52 1.01
C LEU A 23 -8.11 20.45 1.29
N ARG A 24 -9.20 20.24 0.57
CA ARG A 24 -10.46 20.96 0.78
C ARG A 24 -11.59 19.98 1.02
N ARG A 25 -12.51 20.36 1.91
CA ARG A 25 -13.78 19.64 2.08
C ARG A 25 -14.87 20.41 1.31
N SER A 26 -15.45 19.74 0.33
CA SER A 26 -16.57 20.25 -0.44
C SER A 26 -17.71 19.24 -0.40
N LYS A 27 -18.88 19.66 0.08
CA LYS A 27 -20.09 18.82 0.17
C LYS A 27 -19.88 17.47 0.88
N GLY A 28 -19.05 17.44 1.93
CA GLY A 28 -18.75 16.21 2.68
C GLY A 28 -17.66 15.32 2.07
N GLN A 29 -17.17 15.64 0.88
CA GLN A 29 -16.09 14.92 0.22
C GLN A 29 -14.77 15.66 0.35
N VAL A 30 -13.67 14.92 0.43
CA VAL A 30 -12.31 15.47 0.40
C VAL A 30 -11.89 15.64 -1.05
N VAL A 31 -11.50 16.85 -1.42
CA VAL A 31 -11.02 17.20 -2.76
C VAL A 31 -9.57 17.67 -2.67
N LEU A 32 -8.75 17.24 -3.62
CA LEU A 32 -7.37 17.68 -3.78
C LEU A 32 -7.32 18.78 -4.85
N ASN A 33 -6.96 20.01 -4.43
CA ASN A 33 -6.74 21.12 -5.36
C ASN A 33 -5.38 20.97 -6.07
N SER A 34 -5.27 21.55 -7.26
CA SER A 34 -4.03 21.57 -8.03
C SER A 34 -2.95 22.40 -7.35
N PHE A 35 -1.70 21.94 -7.42
CA PHE A 35 -0.52 22.67 -7.00
C PHE A 35 -0.34 23.97 -7.81
N ASP A 36 -0.69 23.97 -9.09
CA ASP A 36 -0.55 25.12 -9.99
C ASP A 36 -1.44 26.30 -9.62
N GLN A 37 -2.49 26.05 -8.81
CA GLN A 37 -3.40 27.10 -8.33
C GLN A 37 -2.95 27.74 -7.00
N ILE A 38 -1.82 27.30 -6.45
CA ILE A 38 -1.25 27.83 -5.22
C ILE A 38 -0.46 29.12 -5.52
N ASN A 39 -0.46 30.05 -4.56
CA ASN A 39 0.35 31.26 -4.65
C ASN A 39 1.82 30.92 -4.95
N PRO A 40 2.49 31.61 -5.93
CA PRO A 40 3.88 31.36 -6.31
C PRO A 40 4.88 31.37 -5.14
N ASP A 41 4.73 32.27 -4.18
CA ASP A 41 5.61 32.35 -3.00
C ASP A 41 5.55 31.08 -2.15
N VAL A 42 4.40 30.42 -2.12
CA VAL A 42 4.20 29.17 -1.40
C VAL A 42 4.71 27.99 -2.22
N GLN A 43 4.51 28.02 -3.55
CA GLN A 43 5.08 27.00 -4.45
C GLN A 43 6.60 26.94 -4.33
N GLU A 44 7.26 28.11 -4.27
CA GLU A 44 8.71 28.18 -4.08
C GLU A 44 9.16 27.57 -2.75
N ARG A 45 8.43 27.81 -1.66
CA ARG A 45 8.70 27.21 -0.33
C ARG A 45 8.54 25.69 -0.31
N ILE A 46 7.59 25.14 -1.07
CA ILE A 46 7.39 23.70 -1.22
C ILE A 46 8.44 23.11 -2.16
N THR A 47 8.90 23.86 -3.11
CA THR A 47 9.71 23.54 -4.29
C THR A 47 8.90 22.96 -5.46
N TYR A 48 9.20 23.41 -6.65
CA TYR A 48 8.47 22.99 -7.86
C TYR A 48 8.56 21.49 -8.12
N SER A 49 9.71 20.87 -7.86
CA SER A 49 9.89 19.42 -8.08
C SER A 49 9.00 18.57 -7.17
N LEU A 50 8.77 18.98 -5.93
CA LEU A 50 7.85 18.30 -5.02
C LEU A 50 6.39 18.56 -5.42
N GLY A 51 6.11 19.77 -5.88
CA GLY A 51 4.80 20.14 -6.42
C GLY A 51 4.41 19.33 -7.65
N GLU A 52 5.33 19.14 -8.61
CA GLU A 52 5.11 18.30 -9.79
C GLU A 52 4.83 16.84 -9.41
N ARG A 53 5.57 16.28 -8.44
CA ARG A 53 5.33 14.92 -7.96
C ARG A 53 3.96 14.80 -7.29
N PHE A 54 3.57 15.79 -6.50
CA PHE A 54 2.23 15.86 -5.92
C PHE A 54 1.16 15.97 -6.99
N GLU A 55 1.34 16.81 -8.01
CA GLU A 55 0.38 16.98 -9.10
C GLU A 55 0.17 15.67 -9.88
N LYS A 56 1.25 14.93 -10.12
CA LYS A 56 1.20 13.61 -10.75
C LYS A 56 0.42 12.60 -9.90
N LEU A 57 0.66 12.60 -8.58
CA LEU A 57 -0.12 11.78 -7.63
C LEU A 57 -1.61 12.17 -7.65
N ARG A 58 -1.91 13.46 -7.61
CA ARG A 58 -3.28 13.98 -7.64
C ARG A 58 -4.03 13.57 -8.90
N LEU A 59 -3.41 13.77 -10.06
CA LEU A 59 -4.00 13.40 -11.35
C LEU A 59 -4.23 11.89 -11.46
N TRP A 60 -3.25 11.10 -11.03
CA TRP A 60 -3.38 9.64 -10.99
C TRP A 60 -4.56 9.20 -10.11
N LEU A 61 -4.70 9.77 -8.90
CA LEU A 61 -5.81 9.47 -8.00
C LEU A 61 -7.17 9.90 -8.58
N GLN A 62 -7.23 11.03 -9.29
CA GLN A 62 -8.45 11.47 -9.96
C GLN A 62 -8.86 10.54 -11.11
N GLU A 63 -7.89 10.02 -11.85
CA GLU A 63 -8.15 9.05 -12.92
C GLU A 63 -8.61 7.71 -12.33
N ALA A 64 -7.90 7.19 -11.35
CA ALA A 64 -8.25 5.94 -10.67
C ALA A 64 -9.63 5.99 -10.00
N ALA A 65 -10.06 7.16 -9.51
CA ALA A 65 -11.39 7.34 -8.91
C ALA A 65 -12.55 7.32 -9.91
N ARG A 66 -12.28 7.43 -11.21
CA ARG A 66 -13.31 7.32 -12.26
C ARG A 66 -13.63 5.88 -12.62
N GLU A 67 -12.72 4.98 -12.31
CA GLU A 67 -12.86 3.55 -12.60
C GLU A 67 -13.39 2.84 -11.35
N SER A 68 -14.45 2.03 -11.50
CA SER A 68 -14.84 1.10 -10.45
C SER A 68 -13.89 -0.07 -10.49
N GLN A 69 -13.01 -0.18 -9.47
CA GLN A 69 -12.01 -1.23 -9.41
C GLN A 69 -11.93 -1.83 -8.00
N GLU A 70 -11.53 -3.08 -7.93
CA GLU A 70 -11.30 -3.79 -6.67
C GLU A 70 -10.07 -3.21 -5.94
N LEU A 71 -10.09 -3.26 -4.60
CA LEU A 71 -9.05 -2.65 -3.78
C LEU A 71 -7.65 -3.25 -4.04
N ASP A 72 -7.54 -4.56 -4.22
CA ASP A 72 -6.28 -5.22 -4.54
C ASP A 72 -5.70 -4.77 -5.90
N TYR A 73 -6.55 -4.58 -6.89
CA TYR A 73 -6.15 -4.05 -8.18
C TYR A 73 -5.72 -2.58 -8.09
N PHE A 74 -6.49 -1.76 -7.36
CA PHE A 74 -6.11 -0.37 -7.08
C PHE A 74 -4.74 -0.26 -6.40
N LEU A 75 -4.48 -1.08 -5.35
CA LEU A 75 -3.21 -1.08 -4.63
C LEU A 75 -2.05 -1.52 -5.54
N SER A 76 -2.26 -2.54 -6.37
CA SER A 76 -1.27 -3.01 -7.32
C SER A 76 -0.88 -1.93 -8.34
N ARG A 77 -1.87 -1.24 -8.89
CA ARG A 77 -1.66 -0.12 -9.82
C ARG A 77 -0.98 1.06 -9.14
N LEU A 78 -1.46 1.48 -7.97
CA LEU A 78 -0.88 2.59 -7.21
C LEU A 78 0.61 2.36 -6.94
N PHE A 79 0.98 1.15 -6.55
CA PHE A 79 2.37 0.81 -6.33
C PHE A 79 3.15 0.77 -7.66
N GLY A 80 2.69 0.00 -8.64
CA GLY A 80 3.42 -0.23 -9.89
C GLY A 80 3.52 1.01 -10.78
N GLU A 81 2.44 1.78 -10.91
CA GLU A 81 2.39 2.93 -11.82
C GLU A 81 2.94 4.22 -11.20
N LEU A 82 2.96 4.32 -9.86
CA LEU A 82 3.30 5.56 -9.18
C LEU A 82 4.36 5.38 -8.08
N LEU A 83 4.05 4.69 -6.98
CA LEU A 83 4.87 4.72 -5.77
C LEU A 83 6.26 4.08 -5.94
N SER A 84 6.40 3.10 -6.85
CA SER A 84 7.69 2.48 -7.19
C SER A 84 8.50 3.25 -8.23
N GLN A 85 7.95 4.32 -8.80
CA GLN A 85 8.62 5.11 -9.82
C GLN A 85 9.66 6.09 -9.23
N PRO A 86 10.68 6.50 -10.01
CA PRO A 86 11.65 7.50 -9.56
C PRO A 86 10.98 8.77 -9.06
N GLY A 87 11.43 9.26 -7.91
CA GLY A 87 10.86 10.44 -7.25
C GLY A 87 9.75 10.14 -6.25
N TYR A 88 9.41 8.86 -6.07
CA TYR A 88 8.49 8.42 -5.03
C TYR A 88 9.19 7.57 -3.98
N GLY A 89 8.64 7.58 -2.76
CA GLY A 89 9.31 7.05 -1.58
C GLY A 89 9.54 5.53 -1.57
N PHE A 90 8.87 4.78 -2.45
CA PHE A 90 9.00 3.33 -2.54
C PHE A 90 9.85 2.88 -3.73
N HIS A 91 10.44 3.83 -4.45
CA HIS A 91 11.37 3.52 -5.52
C HIS A 91 12.60 2.77 -4.98
N ASN A 92 12.91 1.61 -5.54
CA ASN A 92 14.00 0.72 -5.10
C ASN A 92 13.93 0.29 -3.61
N HIS A 93 12.75 0.36 -3.00
CA HIS A 93 12.55 -0.03 -1.60
C HIS A 93 11.92 -1.43 -1.54
N PHE A 94 12.74 -2.47 -1.41
CA PHE A 94 12.29 -3.87 -1.43
C PHE A 94 11.34 -4.22 -0.30
N ASP A 95 11.56 -3.72 0.92
CA ASP A 95 10.68 -3.96 2.05
C ASP A 95 9.28 -3.36 1.81
N ALA A 96 9.20 -2.18 1.19
CA ALA A 96 7.92 -1.58 0.81
C ALA A 96 7.19 -2.40 -0.26
N ALA A 97 7.93 -2.98 -1.22
CA ALA A 97 7.37 -3.88 -2.21
C ALA A 97 6.83 -5.16 -1.57
N GLN A 98 7.55 -5.74 -0.64
CA GLN A 98 7.12 -6.91 0.14
C GLN A 98 5.86 -6.62 0.95
N VAL A 99 5.82 -5.51 1.69
CA VAL A 99 4.64 -5.09 2.47
C VAL A 99 3.44 -4.87 1.55
N THR A 100 3.65 -4.24 0.39
CA THR A 100 2.57 -4.01 -0.59
C THR A 100 2.03 -5.33 -1.14
N ALA A 101 2.90 -6.28 -1.50
CA ALA A 101 2.49 -7.60 -1.97
C ALA A 101 1.68 -8.36 -0.91
N ASN A 102 2.14 -8.34 0.35
CA ASN A 102 1.43 -8.94 1.47
C ASN A 102 0.06 -8.29 1.71
N LEU A 103 -0.02 -6.96 1.58
CA LEU A 103 -1.28 -6.23 1.72
C LEU A 103 -2.27 -6.61 0.62
N ILE A 104 -1.82 -6.69 -0.63
CA ILE A 104 -2.65 -7.12 -1.78
C ILE A 104 -3.18 -8.54 -1.55
N GLU A 105 -2.31 -9.46 -1.14
CA GLU A 105 -2.72 -10.84 -0.81
C GLU A 105 -3.74 -10.88 0.34
N SER A 106 -3.55 -10.06 1.37
CA SER A 106 -4.48 -9.93 2.49
C SER A 106 -5.87 -9.45 2.03
N VAL A 107 -5.94 -8.45 1.14
CA VAL A 107 -7.21 -7.99 0.55
C VAL A 107 -7.90 -9.11 -0.21
N GLN A 108 -7.15 -9.91 -1.01
CA GLN A 108 -7.71 -11.03 -1.75
C GLN A 108 -8.27 -12.10 -0.82
N LYS A 109 -7.54 -12.47 0.23
CA LYS A 109 -8.02 -13.42 1.24
C LYS A 109 -9.26 -12.91 1.97
N PHE A 110 -9.29 -11.63 2.32
CA PHE A 110 -10.46 -11.00 2.94
C PHE A 110 -11.69 -11.06 2.02
N ARG A 111 -11.51 -10.74 0.74
CA ARG A 111 -12.57 -10.85 -0.26
C ARG A 111 -13.12 -12.28 -0.38
N TRP A 112 -12.26 -13.29 -0.38
CA TRP A 112 -12.71 -14.67 -0.43
C TRP A 112 -13.46 -15.10 0.82
N ALA A 113 -13.04 -14.63 1.99
CA ALA A 113 -13.64 -15.02 3.26
C ALA A 113 -15.02 -14.37 3.49
N VAL A 114 -15.16 -13.07 3.22
CA VAL A 114 -16.34 -12.30 3.63
C VAL A 114 -17.03 -11.56 2.50
N GLY A 115 -16.48 -11.56 1.29
CA GLY A 115 -17.00 -10.75 0.18
C GLY A 115 -18.46 -11.02 -0.17
N SER A 116 -18.91 -12.27 -0.11
CA SER A 116 -20.30 -12.64 -0.35
C SER A 116 -21.25 -12.12 0.75
N ILE A 117 -20.79 -12.09 1.98
CA ILE A 117 -21.58 -11.60 3.14
C ILE A 117 -21.71 -10.08 3.04
N LEU A 118 -20.60 -9.37 2.81
CA LEU A 118 -20.59 -7.92 2.67
C LEU A 118 -21.46 -7.44 1.48
N ALA A 119 -21.42 -8.20 0.37
CA ALA A 119 -22.27 -7.90 -0.79
C ALA A 119 -23.76 -8.05 -0.49
N GLN A 120 -24.17 -9.00 0.35
CA GLN A 120 -25.56 -9.16 0.78
C GLN A 120 -26.03 -8.01 1.69
N GLU A 121 -25.11 -7.44 2.46
CA GLU A 121 -25.39 -6.33 3.39
C GLU A 121 -25.17 -4.95 2.75
N ASP A 122 -24.85 -4.89 1.45
CA ASP A 122 -24.54 -3.66 0.70
C ASP A 122 -23.36 -2.86 1.30
N ILE A 123 -22.40 -3.57 1.89
CA ILE A 123 -21.18 -2.98 2.48
C ILE A 123 -20.04 -3.04 1.47
N ALA A 124 -19.42 -1.89 1.21
CA ALA A 124 -18.27 -1.80 0.33
C ALA A 124 -17.04 -2.49 0.95
N LEU A 125 -16.58 -3.59 0.34
CA LEU A 125 -15.47 -4.42 0.81
C LEU A 125 -14.20 -3.59 1.07
N GLY A 126 -13.85 -2.68 0.17
CA GLY A 126 -12.67 -1.82 0.33
C GLY A 126 -12.76 -0.90 1.55
N GLN A 127 -13.96 -0.39 1.86
CA GLN A 127 -14.18 0.46 3.04
C GLN A 127 -14.02 -0.35 4.33
N GLU A 128 -14.60 -1.54 4.39
CA GLU A 128 -14.51 -2.41 5.56
C GLU A 128 -13.06 -2.86 5.80
N TYR A 129 -12.35 -3.25 4.74
CA TYR A 129 -10.93 -3.59 4.84
C TYR A 129 -10.08 -2.41 5.37
N LEU A 130 -10.32 -1.19 4.89
CA LEU A 130 -9.63 0.00 5.37
C LEU A 130 -9.92 0.31 6.85
N HIS A 131 -11.13 0.06 7.33
CA HIS A 131 -11.46 0.15 8.75
C HIS A 131 -10.63 -0.85 9.57
N MET A 132 -10.53 -2.10 9.14
CA MET A 132 -9.69 -3.11 9.81
C MET A 132 -8.21 -2.71 9.85
N VAL A 133 -7.70 -2.08 8.80
CA VAL A 133 -6.33 -1.54 8.78
C VAL A 133 -6.18 -0.41 9.80
N GLN A 134 -7.14 0.51 9.86
CA GLN A 134 -7.12 1.64 10.79
C GLN A 134 -7.22 1.20 12.26
N ASP A 135 -8.00 0.16 12.53
CA ASP A 135 -8.16 -0.44 13.86
C ASP A 135 -6.96 -1.30 14.28
N GLY A 136 -5.96 -1.45 13.39
CA GLY A 136 -4.75 -2.21 13.66
C GLY A 136 -4.90 -3.73 13.60
N VAL A 137 -6.05 -4.26 13.20
CA VAL A 137 -6.32 -5.70 13.11
C VAL A 137 -5.36 -6.39 12.14
N ILE A 138 -5.11 -5.76 10.99
CA ILE A 138 -4.19 -6.28 9.98
C ILE A 138 -2.74 -6.23 10.49
N ALA A 139 -2.33 -5.13 11.14
CA ALA A 139 -0.99 -5.00 11.71
C ALA A 139 -0.71 -6.08 12.76
N ALA A 140 -1.69 -6.41 13.61
CA ALA A 140 -1.55 -7.46 14.60
C ALA A 140 -1.27 -8.84 13.98
N GLN A 141 -1.87 -9.17 12.83
CA GLN A 141 -1.59 -10.41 12.11
C GLN A 141 -0.17 -10.48 11.56
N TYR A 142 0.35 -9.36 11.06
CA TYR A 142 1.74 -9.30 10.55
C TYR A 142 2.77 -9.31 11.68
N LEU A 143 2.51 -8.65 12.80
CA LEU A 143 3.40 -8.69 13.97
C LEU A 143 3.52 -10.11 14.52
N THR A 144 2.42 -10.85 14.62
CA THR A 144 2.43 -12.26 15.05
C THR A 144 3.20 -13.16 14.07
N ALA A 145 3.16 -12.85 12.78
CA ALA A 145 3.93 -13.59 11.77
C ALA A 145 5.43 -13.24 11.80
N TRP A 146 5.80 -12.04 12.22
CA TRP A 146 7.20 -11.62 12.42
C TRP A 146 7.77 -12.09 13.77
N GLU A 147 6.94 -12.21 14.79
CA GLU A 147 7.26 -12.84 16.07
C GLU A 147 7.27 -14.37 16.02
N ALA A 148 6.85 -14.96 14.90
CA ALA A 148 7.12 -16.37 14.63
C ALA A 148 8.64 -16.53 14.49
N ASP A 149 9.26 -16.50 15.67
CA ASP A 149 10.62 -16.80 16.00
C ASP A 149 11.29 -17.66 14.93
N GLU A 150 12.40 -17.19 14.40
CA GLU A 150 13.40 -18.03 13.76
C GLU A 150 13.97 -18.98 14.83
N ARG A 151 13.12 -19.86 15.35
CA ARG A 151 13.61 -20.96 16.15
C ARG A 151 14.48 -21.80 15.24
N PRO A 152 15.72 -22.11 15.64
CA PRO A 152 16.52 -23.09 14.96
C PRO A 152 15.80 -24.43 15.04
N ALA A 153 14.93 -24.71 14.09
CA ALA A 153 14.09 -25.89 14.03
C ALA A 153 14.20 -26.53 12.65
N VAL A 154 14.18 -27.83 12.63
CA VAL A 154 14.11 -28.60 11.37
C VAL A 154 12.65 -28.66 10.93
N LEU A 155 12.36 -28.11 9.74
CA LEU A 155 11.05 -28.25 9.14
C LEU A 155 10.98 -29.59 8.38
N ILE A 156 10.05 -30.45 8.75
CA ILE A 156 9.71 -31.65 8.01
C ILE A 156 8.32 -31.43 7.40
N ALA A 157 8.27 -31.36 6.08
CA ALA A 157 7.01 -31.10 5.39
C ALA A 157 7.04 -31.72 3.97
N PRO A 158 5.88 -31.98 3.34
CA PRO A 158 5.79 -32.35 1.94
C PRO A 158 6.46 -31.29 1.05
N ALA A 159 7.06 -31.72 -0.08
CA ALA A 159 7.76 -30.85 -1.03
C ALA A 159 6.91 -29.63 -1.44
N TYR A 160 5.64 -29.86 -1.74
CA TYR A 160 4.70 -28.81 -2.10
C TYR A 160 4.55 -27.74 -1.00
N THR A 161 4.46 -28.14 0.27
CA THR A 161 4.34 -27.22 1.40
C THR A 161 5.60 -26.37 1.56
N VAL A 162 6.79 -26.95 1.36
CA VAL A 162 8.06 -26.21 1.43
C VAL A 162 8.15 -25.18 0.31
N LEU A 163 7.78 -25.55 -0.91
CA LEU A 163 7.78 -24.67 -2.07
C LEU A 163 6.78 -23.51 -1.92
N MET A 164 5.59 -23.81 -1.41
CA MET A 164 4.54 -22.77 -1.22
C MET A 164 4.84 -21.81 -0.07
N ASN A 165 5.58 -22.24 0.96
CA ASN A 165 5.96 -21.35 2.06
C ASN A 165 7.07 -20.36 1.69
N ASN A 166 7.78 -20.60 0.60
CA ASN A 166 8.86 -19.76 0.08
C ASN A 166 9.83 -19.25 1.16
N ARG A 167 10.12 -20.09 2.17
CA ARG A 167 11.05 -19.73 3.25
C ARG A 167 12.48 -20.06 2.83
N PRO A 168 13.40 -19.08 2.89
CA PRO A 168 14.81 -19.37 2.64
C PRO A 168 15.33 -20.32 3.71
N THR A 169 15.96 -21.41 3.30
CA THR A 169 16.61 -22.36 4.19
C THR A 169 18.06 -22.54 3.77
N GLN A 170 18.97 -22.66 4.75
CA GLN A 170 20.40 -22.82 4.47
C GLN A 170 20.72 -24.22 3.91
N VAL A 171 19.96 -25.24 4.31
CA VAL A 171 20.14 -26.63 3.88
C VAL A 171 18.78 -27.27 3.69
N GLN A 172 18.62 -28.01 2.59
CA GLN A 172 17.40 -28.77 2.29
C GLN A 172 17.78 -30.24 1.97
N PHE A 173 17.02 -31.16 2.54
CA PHE A 173 17.10 -32.57 2.23
C PHE A 173 15.79 -33.01 1.57
N TRP A 174 15.89 -33.48 0.34
CA TRP A 174 14.74 -34.01 -0.39
C TRP A 174 14.79 -35.53 -0.29
N LEU A 175 13.75 -36.11 0.30
CA LEU A 175 13.61 -37.55 0.46
C LEU A 175 12.62 -38.06 -0.59
N ASP A 176 12.89 -39.23 -1.16
CA ASP A 176 12.01 -39.93 -2.09
C ASP A 176 11.66 -39.19 -3.39
N ILE A 177 12.67 -38.64 -4.04
CA ILE A 177 12.51 -37.82 -5.27
C ILE A 177 12.33 -38.72 -6.53
N GLY A 178 12.25 -40.03 -6.41
CA GLY A 178 12.36 -40.94 -7.55
C GLY A 178 11.32 -42.04 -7.64
N SER A 179 10.21 -41.96 -6.93
CA SER A 179 9.11 -42.99 -7.07
C SER A 179 8.00 -42.49 -7.97
#